data_4a1ea20ba0c97f63bb19dc6af36f489c
#
_entry.id   4a1ea20ba0c97f63bb19dc6af36f489c
#
_cell.length_a   1.000
_cell.length_b   1.000
_cell.length_c   1.000
_cell.angle_alpha   90.00
_cell.angle_beta   90.00
_cell.angle_gamma   90.00
#
_symmetry.space_group_name_H-M   'P 1'
#
loop_
_entity.id
_entity.type
_entity.pdbx_description
1 polymer ?
#
loop_
_entity_poly.entity_id
_entity_poly.type
_entity_poly.pdbx_seq_one_letter_code
_entity_poly.pdbx_strand_id
1 'polypeptide(L)'
;MTSALSITRSVAPPRAAFLDFPLGHTTGKKNQPEAQKRLLKNALGAFHELQRPGEIKFLNERWSDDETWREKPMAKDEPGSGEPKGDFRTPRLETPQYQYPADQKEAEHQHRNGGCG
;
A
#
# COMPACT_ATOMS: atom_id res chain seq x y z
N MET A 1 -2.04 1.73 8.14
CA MET A 1 -0.64 2.02 7.74
C MET A 1 -0.56 2.05 6.23
N THR A 2 0.29 2.90 5.66
CA THR A 2 0.45 3.08 4.22
C THR A 2 1.89 3.40 3.84
N SER A 3 2.33 2.99 2.65
CA SER A 3 3.58 3.42 2.01
C SER A 3 3.34 4.24 0.72
N ALA A 4 2.08 4.55 0.41
CA ALA A 4 1.68 5.33 -0.75
C ALA A 4 1.10 6.70 -0.33
N LEU A 5 1.98 7.66 -0.07
CA LEU A 5 1.60 8.96 0.51
C LEU A 5 0.62 9.75 -0.37
N SER A 6 0.86 9.79 -1.68
CA SER A 6 0.02 10.53 -2.63
C SER A 6 -1.41 9.97 -2.67
N ILE A 7 -1.54 8.65 -2.72
CA ILE A 7 -2.85 7.97 -2.70
C ILE A 7 -3.54 8.23 -1.37
N THR A 8 -2.81 8.12 -0.26
CA THR A 8 -3.36 8.36 1.08
C THR A 8 -3.89 9.79 1.22
N ARG A 9 -3.18 10.77 0.70
CA ARG A 9 -3.65 12.17 0.69
C ARG A 9 -4.89 12.37 -0.16
N SER A 10 -4.98 11.72 -1.33
CA SER A 10 -6.15 11.81 -2.21
C SER A 10 -7.40 11.22 -1.57
N VAL A 11 -7.25 10.08 -0.91
CA VAL A 11 -8.37 9.38 -0.25
C VAL A 11 -8.80 10.06 1.05
N ALA A 12 -7.89 10.81 1.69
CA ALA A 12 -8.11 11.51 2.96
C ALA A 12 -8.78 10.64 4.05
N PRO A 13 -8.18 9.48 4.41
CA PRO A 13 -8.75 8.61 5.44
C PRO A 13 -8.80 9.34 6.79
N PRO A 14 -9.70 8.95 7.70
CA PRO A 14 -9.82 9.59 9.01
C PRO A 14 -8.52 9.66 9.79
N ARG A 15 -7.71 8.62 9.73
CA ARG A 15 -6.36 8.55 10.32
C ARG A 15 -5.47 7.68 9.45
N ALA A 16 -4.21 8.08 9.28
CA ALA A 16 -3.21 7.29 8.59
C ALA A 16 -1.85 7.35 9.30
N ALA A 17 -1.10 6.26 9.21
CA ALA A 17 0.31 6.23 9.57
C ALA A 17 1.10 5.91 8.30
N PHE A 18 1.96 6.83 7.88
CA PHE A 18 2.79 6.70 6.68
C PHE A 18 4.18 6.21 7.06
N LEU A 19 4.67 5.26 6.29
CA LEU A 19 5.99 4.69 6.39
C LEU A 19 6.60 4.59 5.00
N ASP A 20 7.76 5.19 4.81
CA ASP A 20 8.48 5.19 3.53
C ASP A 20 9.27 3.89 3.35
N PHE A 21 8.52 2.81 3.09
CA PHE A 21 9.03 1.46 2.87
C PHE A 21 8.54 0.92 1.53
N PRO A 22 9.20 -0.09 0.96
CA PRO A 22 8.74 -0.75 -0.25
C PRO A 22 7.29 -1.24 -0.13
N LEU A 23 6.56 -1.21 -1.24
CA LEU A 23 5.19 -1.71 -1.30
C LEU A 23 5.12 -3.17 -0.87
N GLY A 24 4.14 -3.49 -0.01
CA GLY A 24 4.02 -4.82 0.59
C GLY A 24 4.82 -5.04 1.88
N HIS A 25 5.64 -4.07 2.29
CA HIS A 25 6.50 -4.17 3.49
C HIS A 25 6.14 -3.15 4.58
N THR A 26 4.91 -2.70 4.63
CA THR A 26 4.45 -1.67 5.60
C THR A 26 4.58 -2.09 7.06
N THR A 27 4.74 -3.37 7.35
CA THR A 27 4.99 -3.89 8.71
C THR A 27 6.46 -4.17 8.99
N GLY A 28 7.36 -3.85 8.06
CA GLY A 28 8.81 -4.02 8.21
C GLY A 28 9.38 -5.23 7.51
N LYS A 29 10.66 -5.46 7.70
CA LYS A 29 11.40 -6.57 7.09
C LYS A 29 11.02 -7.91 7.72
N LYS A 30 11.06 -8.98 6.90
CA LYS A 30 10.91 -10.36 7.38
C LYS A 30 11.98 -10.67 8.44
N ASN A 31 11.66 -11.57 9.37
CA ASN A 31 12.58 -12.07 10.41
C ASN A 31 13.16 -10.97 11.35
N GLN A 32 12.47 -9.83 11.48
CA GLN A 32 12.84 -8.76 12.41
C GLN A 32 11.69 -8.43 13.38
N PRO A 33 11.30 -9.36 14.29
CA PRO A 33 10.10 -9.22 15.10
C PRO A 33 10.13 -7.99 16.02
N GLU A 34 11.29 -7.62 16.57
CA GLU A 34 11.39 -6.45 17.44
C GLU A 34 11.21 -5.14 16.68
N ALA A 35 11.75 -5.04 15.46
CA ALA A 35 11.52 -3.89 14.58
C ALA A 35 10.06 -3.79 14.17
N GLN A 36 9.44 -4.90 13.79
CA GLN A 36 8.02 -4.97 13.43
C GLN A 36 7.12 -4.57 14.59
N LYS A 37 7.41 -5.06 15.78
CA LYS A 37 6.67 -4.73 17.01
C LYS A 37 6.78 -3.23 17.35
N ARG A 38 7.97 -2.65 17.21
CA ARG A 38 8.20 -1.22 17.41
C ARG A 38 7.38 -0.39 16.40
N LEU A 39 7.43 -0.76 15.12
CA LEU A 39 6.65 -0.15 14.05
C LEU A 39 5.14 -0.16 14.35
N LEU A 40 4.61 -1.33 14.71
CA LEU A 40 3.19 -1.47 15.02
C LEU A 40 2.78 -0.64 16.24
N LYS A 41 3.59 -0.61 17.29
CA LYS A 41 3.34 0.24 18.46
C LYS A 41 3.29 1.72 18.08
N ASN A 42 4.24 2.19 17.27
CA ASN A 42 4.27 3.56 16.79
C ASN A 42 3.05 3.90 15.92
N ALA A 43 2.65 2.98 15.06
CA ALA A 43 1.46 3.15 14.23
C ALA A 43 0.17 3.21 15.06
N LEU A 44 0.03 2.33 16.05
CA LEU A 44 -1.11 2.34 16.97
C LEU A 44 -1.18 3.62 17.81
N GLY A 45 -0.03 4.23 18.13
CA GLY A 45 0.02 5.54 18.80
C GLY A 45 -0.73 6.63 18.02
N ALA A 46 -0.86 6.50 16.70
CA ALA A 46 -1.62 7.44 15.89
C ALA A 46 -3.10 7.58 16.30
N PHE A 47 -3.69 6.56 16.93
CA PHE A 47 -5.06 6.64 17.44
C PHE A 47 -5.23 7.69 18.55
N HIS A 48 -4.19 7.92 19.32
CA HIS A 48 -4.19 8.94 20.38
C HIS A 48 -3.66 10.28 19.91
N GLU A 49 -2.73 10.29 18.98
CA GLU A 49 -2.03 11.49 18.53
C GLU A 49 -2.81 12.28 17.48
N LEU A 50 -3.49 11.57 16.55
CA LEU A 50 -4.22 12.22 15.47
C LEU A 50 -5.64 12.58 15.92
N GLN A 51 -5.91 13.89 15.97
CA GLN A 51 -7.16 14.43 16.49
C GLN A 51 -8.14 14.87 15.40
N ARG A 52 -7.66 15.15 14.21
CA ARG A 52 -8.47 15.64 13.09
C ARG A 52 -8.50 14.64 11.93
N PRO A 53 -9.64 14.49 11.25
CA PRO A 53 -9.73 13.69 10.03
C PRO A 53 -8.74 14.18 8.96
N GLY A 54 -8.13 13.23 8.25
CA GLY A 54 -7.15 13.52 7.19
C GLY A 54 -5.72 13.74 7.69
N GLU A 55 -5.48 13.77 9.01
CA GLU A 55 -4.11 13.84 9.54
C GLU A 55 -3.34 12.55 9.28
N ILE A 56 -2.06 12.70 8.98
CA ILE A 56 -1.14 11.58 8.70
C ILE A 56 0.03 11.65 9.66
N LYS A 57 0.23 10.59 10.44
CA LYS A 57 1.43 10.41 11.24
C LYS A 57 2.55 9.84 10.38
N PHE A 58 3.69 10.49 10.35
CA PHE A 58 4.90 10.00 9.69
C PHE A 58 5.70 9.15 10.67
N LEU A 59 5.94 7.89 10.31
CA LEU A 59 6.79 7.00 11.09
C LEU A 59 8.24 7.17 10.60
N ASN A 60 9.12 7.67 11.48
CA ASN A 60 10.50 8.01 11.18
C ASN A 60 11.43 6.77 11.21
N GLU A 61 11.01 5.72 10.54
CA GLU A 61 11.82 4.50 10.38
C GLU A 61 12.37 4.47 8.95
N ARG A 62 13.59 3.97 8.78
CA ARG A 62 14.23 3.83 7.47
C ARG A 62 14.26 2.37 7.06
N TRP A 63 13.96 2.11 5.79
CA TRP A 63 14.07 0.77 5.23
C TRP A 63 15.52 0.30 5.13
N SER A 64 16.38 1.15 4.59
CA SER A 64 17.79 0.88 4.37
C SER A 64 18.57 2.18 4.32
N ASP A 65 19.88 2.14 4.56
CA ASP A 65 20.78 3.26 4.31
C ASP A 65 21.02 3.47 2.82
N ASP A 66 20.85 2.41 2.02
CA ASP A 66 20.85 2.46 0.57
C ASP A 66 19.45 2.78 0.04
N GLU A 67 19.34 3.78 -0.81
CA GLU A 67 18.08 4.28 -1.39
C GLU A 67 17.71 3.60 -2.73
N THR A 68 18.54 2.68 -3.22
CA THR A 68 18.34 2.02 -4.54
C THR A 68 17.05 1.22 -4.63
N TRP A 69 16.48 0.79 -3.47
CA TRP A 69 15.19 0.13 -3.43
C TRP A 69 14.04 0.99 -3.99
N ARG A 70 14.19 2.32 -4.00
CA ARG A 70 13.18 3.25 -4.54
C ARG A 70 13.07 3.20 -6.06
N GLU A 71 14.15 2.81 -6.75
CA GLU A 71 14.15 2.64 -8.20
C GLU A 71 13.29 1.46 -8.64
N LYS A 72 13.17 0.45 -7.77
CA LYS A 72 12.36 -0.75 -8.01
C LYS A 72 11.50 -1.09 -6.79
N PRO A 73 10.51 -0.26 -6.45
CA PRO A 73 9.74 -0.39 -5.21
C PRO A 73 8.91 -1.68 -5.11
N MET A 74 8.76 -2.40 -6.22
CA MET A 74 8.06 -3.69 -6.31
C MET A 74 9.04 -4.87 -6.48
N ALA A 75 10.34 -4.65 -6.39
CA ALA A 75 11.32 -5.72 -6.52
C ALA A 75 11.23 -6.68 -5.31
N LYS A 76 11.26 -7.97 -5.58
CA LYS A 76 11.31 -9.00 -4.54
C LYS A 76 12.72 -9.05 -3.95
N ASP A 77 12.82 -9.12 -2.64
CA ASP A 77 14.08 -9.13 -1.86
C ASP A 77 14.91 -10.42 -1.98
N GLU A 78 14.72 -11.26 -2.99
CA GLU A 78 15.46 -12.50 -3.11
C GLU A 78 16.49 -12.46 -4.24
N PRO A 79 17.78 -12.32 -3.92
CA PRO A 79 18.83 -12.58 -4.89
C PRO A 79 18.82 -14.08 -5.23
N GLY A 80 18.46 -14.42 -6.45
CA GLY A 80 18.57 -15.79 -6.98
C GLY A 80 17.26 -16.54 -7.26
N SER A 81 16.08 -15.99 -7.01
CA SER A 81 14.86 -16.60 -7.51
C SER A 81 14.70 -16.27 -9.00
N GLY A 82 15.02 -17.26 -9.85
CA GLY A 82 14.65 -17.20 -11.26
C GLY A 82 13.16 -16.87 -11.39
N GLU A 83 12.81 -16.13 -12.44
CA GLU A 83 11.51 -15.62 -12.86
C GLU A 83 10.53 -15.22 -11.75
N PRO A 84 9.93 -14.04 -11.82
CA PRO A 84 8.96 -13.59 -10.82
C PRO A 84 7.79 -14.56 -10.82
N LYS A 85 7.79 -15.53 -9.89
CA LYS A 85 6.58 -16.28 -9.57
C LYS A 85 5.58 -15.30 -9.00
N GLY A 86 4.73 -14.75 -9.87
CA GLY A 86 3.56 -14.01 -9.46
C GLY A 86 2.72 -14.85 -8.49
N ASP A 87 1.79 -14.22 -7.81
CA ASP A 87 0.77 -14.96 -7.07
C ASP A 87 -0.12 -15.68 -8.08
N PHE A 88 0.13 -17.00 -8.26
CA PHE A 88 -0.63 -17.84 -9.18
C PHE A 88 -1.78 -18.59 -8.48
N ARG A 89 -2.11 -18.24 -7.25
CA ARG A 89 -3.23 -18.86 -6.52
C ARG A 89 -4.57 -18.65 -7.23
N THR A 90 -4.69 -17.54 -7.95
CA THR A 90 -5.88 -17.25 -8.75
C THR A 90 -5.45 -16.81 -10.14
N PRO A 91 -6.02 -17.37 -11.24
CA PRO A 91 -5.77 -16.89 -12.58
C PRO A 91 -6.06 -15.39 -12.67
N ARG A 92 -5.14 -14.64 -13.27
CA ARG A 92 -5.41 -13.23 -13.58
C ARG A 92 -6.36 -13.18 -14.76
N LEU A 93 -7.45 -12.50 -14.58
CA LEU A 93 -8.42 -12.24 -15.65
C LEU A 93 -8.05 -10.93 -16.35
N GLU A 94 -8.13 -10.91 -17.68
CA GLU A 94 -7.83 -9.71 -18.48
C GLU A 94 -8.89 -8.63 -18.32
N THR A 95 -10.11 -9.04 -17.95
CA THR A 95 -11.23 -8.15 -17.72
C THR A 95 -11.48 -7.93 -16.23
N PRO A 96 -11.92 -6.73 -15.81
CA PRO A 96 -12.32 -6.47 -14.43
C PRO A 96 -13.39 -7.47 -13.97
N GLN A 97 -13.24 -7.95 -12.74
CA GLN A 97 -14.19 -8.86 -12.12
C GLN A 97 -15.01 -8.10 -11.08
N TYR A 98 -16.31 -8.25 -11.15
CA TYR A 98 -17.24 -7.61 -10.23
C TYR A 98 -17.93 -8.64 -9.37
N GLN A 99 -18.07 -8.35 -8.07
CA GLN A 99 -18.74 -9.22 -7.13
C GLN A 99 -20.23 -9.31 -7.41
N TYR A 100 -20.83 -8.22 -7.84
CA TYR A 100 -22.25 -8.13 -8.19
C TYR A 100 -22.43 -7.59 -9.61
N PRO A 101 -23.42 -8.09 -10.37
CA PRO A 101 -23.74 -7.57 -11.69
C PRO A 101 -24.14 -6.09 -11.73
N ALA A 102 -24.64 -5.56 -10.61
CA ALA A 102 -24.95 -4.14 -10.46
C ALA A 102 -23.70 -3.27 -10.51
N ASP A 103 -22.60 -3.70 -9.91
CA ASP A 103 -21.33 -2.96 -9.89
C ASP A 103 -20.72 -2.88 -11.29
N GLN A 104 -20.86 -3.94 -12.08
CA GLN A 104 -20.45 -3.92 -13.48
C GLN A 104 -21.20 -2.88 -14.29
N LYS A 105 -22.54 -2.85 -14.16
CA LYS A 105 -23.38 -1.88 -14.88
C LYS A 105 -23.04 -0.45 -14.52
N GLU A 106 -22.79 -0.20 -13.25
CA GLU A 106 -22.40 1.13 -12.77
C GLU A 106 -21.04 1.56 -13.32
N ALA A 107 -20.04 0.67 -13.32
CA ALA A 107 -18.72 0.93 -13.87
C ALA A 107 -18.78 1.21 -15.38
N GLU A 108 -19.58 0.45 -16.14
CA GLU A 108 -19.78 0.66 -17.57
C GLU A 108 -20.47 2.00 -17.86
N HIS A 109 -21.43 2.40 -17.02
CA HIS A 109 -22.12 3.68 -17.12
C HIS A 109 -21.18 4.86 -16.87
N GLN A 110 -20.31 4.77 -15.87
CA GLN A 110 -19.32 5.80 -15.57
C GLN A 110 -18.28 5.95 -16.70
N HIS A 111 -17.84 4.85 -17.32
CA HIS A 111 -16.93 4.90 -18.47
C HIS A 111 -17.55 5.57 -19.70
N ARG A 112 -18.84 5.41 -19.94
CA ARG A 112 -19.55 6.08 -21.06
C ARG A 112 -19.71 7.58 -20.82
N ASN A 113 -19.87 8.01 -19.59
CA ASN A 113 -20.11 9.41 -19.25
C ASN A 113 -18.81 10.20 -18.95
N GLY A 114 -17.69 9.52 -18.71
CA GLY A 114 -16.37 10.11 -18.42
C GLY A 114 -15.49 10.36 -19.64
N GLY A 115 -15.93 10.09 -20.83
CA GLY A 115 -15.19 10.21 -22.08
C GLY A 115 -15.34 11.55 -22.79
N CYS A 116 -15.15 12.68 -22.08
CA CYS A 116 -14.90 13.98 -22.71
C CYS A 116 -14.28 14.94 -21.69
N GLY A 117 -12.98 15.13 -21.78
CA GLY A 117 -12.25 16.14 -21.04
C GLY A 117 -10.78 16.00 -21.30
#